data_4f292802a4e908126d838064a41aa597
#
_entry.id   4f292802a4e908126d838064a41aa597
#
_cell.length_a   1.000
_cell.length_b   1.000
_cell.length_c   1.000
_cell.angle_alpha   90.00
_cell.angle_beta   90.00
_cell.angle_gamma   90.00
#
_symmetry.space_group_name_H-M   'P 1'
#
loop_
_entity.id
_entity.type
_entity.pdbx_description
1 polymer ?
#
loop_
_entity_poly.entity_id
_entity_poly.type
_entity_poly.pdbx_seq_one_letter_code
_entity_poly.pdbx_strand_id
1 'polypeptide(L)'
;FIGKENIPKDSKYVVTCTHESYNEVIMLGMALLPNQIHYMAKKELFKNQWAGKFLKSLNAFPVDRENPGPSTLKKPVNLLKEHKTIGIFPTGHRTSVEGAPLKRGAATIAMLGKAPILPAAYVGPKKIHGLITGQALIKIGKPIEMDDIPKDLKRNEKVDFLTKEIERRTTQLQKELNEISHSLKK
;
A
#
# COMPACT_ATOMS: atom_id res chain seq x y z
N PHE A 1 9.38 -11.46 -7.93
CA PHE A 1 9.17 -10.01 -7.80
C PHE A 1 9.44 -9.36 -9.15
N ILE A 2 8.52 -8.52 -9.63
CA ILE A 2 8.58 -7.84 -10.92
C ILE A 2 8.54 -6.33 -10.68
N GLY A 3 9.37 -5.55 -11.39
CA GLY A 3 9.37 -4.09 -11.30
C GLY A 3 10.15 -3.53 -10.11
N LYS A 4 11.13 -4.25 -9.57
CA LYS A 4 11.98 -3.76 -8.45
C LYS A 4 12.78 -2.50 -8.81
N GLU A 5 13.06 -2.29 -10.08
CA GLU A 5 13.70 -1.10 -10.63
C GLU A 5 12.85 0.18 -10.43
N ASN A 6 11.56 0.03 -10.18
CA ASN A 6 10.65 1.15 -9.92
C ASN A 6 10.68 1.64 -8.47
N ILE A 7 11.36 0.93 -7.57
CA ILE A 7 11.43 1.31 -6.16
C ILE A 7 12.24 2.60 -6.03
N PRO A 8 11.67 3.67 -5.43
CA PRO A 8 12.41 4.91 -5.21
C PRO A 8 13.70 4.67 -4.41
N LYS A 9 14.78 5.35 -4.77
CA LYS A 9 16.06 5.27 -4.04
C LYS A 9 15.95 5.82 -2.62
N ASP A 10 15.14 6.86 -2.43
CA ASP A 10 14.80 7.39 -1.10
C ASP A 10 13.66 6.54 -0.52
N SER A 11 13.77 6.16 0.75
CA SER A 11 12.74 5.42 1.48
C SER A 11 11.47 6.24 1.78
N LYS A 12 11.42 7.50 1.37
CA LYS A 12 10.29 8.40 1.54
C LYS A 12 9.23 8.20 0.46
N TYR A 13 8.37 7.20 0.63
CA TYR A 13 7.23 6.98 -0.27
C TYR A 13 6.06 6.26 0.43
N VAL A 14 4.90 6.36 -0.16
CA VAL A 14 3.71 5.59 0.24
C VAL A 14 3.57 4.42 -0.72
N VAL A 15 3.59 3.19 -0.23
CA VAL A 15 3.29 2.02 -1.05
C VAL A 15 1.84 1.59 -0.85
N THR A 16 1.15 1.36 -1.96
CA THR A 16 -0.22 0.81 -1.98
C THR A 16 -0.21 -0.53 -2.70
N CYS A 17 -0.89 -1.52 -2.14
CA CYS A 17 -1.01 -2.84 -2.76
C CYS A 17 -2.44 -3.34 -2.67
N THR A 18 -2.85 -4.19 -3.63
CA THR A 18 -4.10 -4.95 -3.52
C THR A 18 -4.10 -5.78 -2.24
N HIS A 19 -5.26 -5.95 -1.60
CA HIS A 19 -5.36 -6.63 -0.32
C HIS A 19 -6.45 -7.69 -0.33
N GLU A 20 -6.04 -8.96 -0.32
CA GLU A 20 -6.92 -10.11 -0.23
C GLU A 20 -6.58 -11.03 0.96
N SER A 21 -5.36 -10.94 1.48
CA SER A 21 -4.85 -11.78 2.55
C SER A 21 -3.74 -11.09 3.34
N TYR A 22 -3.12 -11.78 4.31
CA TYR A 22 -1.92 -11.28 5.00
C TYR A 22 -0.62 -11.56 4.22
N ASN A 23 -0.69 -12.39 3.18
CA ASN A 23 0.50 -12.81 2.45
C ASN A 23 1.13 -11.66 1.66
N GLU A 24 0.30 -10.77 1.11
CA GLU A 24 0.80 -9.59 0.41
C GLU A 24 1.57 -8.63 1.32
N VAL A 25 1.23 -8.57 2.61
CA VAL A 25 1.97 -7.75 3.59
C VAL A 25 3.40 -8.28 3.72
N ILE A 26 3.55 -9.61 3.88
CA ILE A 26 4.85 -10.28 4.01
C ILE A 26 5.63 -10.16 2.70
N MET A 27 4.99 -10.52 1.58
CA MET A 27 5.62 -10.52 0.26
C MET A 27 6.06 -9.12 -0.16
N LEU A 28 5.24 -8.10 0.13
CA LEU A 28 5.58 -6.71 -0.16
C LEU A 28 6.76 -6.25 0.69
N GLY A 29 6.79 -6.60 1.98
CA GLY A 29 7.92 -6.33 2.86
C GLY A 29 9.23 -6.92 2.32
N MET A 30 9.19 -8.18 1.86
CA MET A 30 10.35 -8.83 1.24
C MET A 30 10.76 -8.18 -0.11
N ALA A 31 9.78 -7.77 -0.92
CA ALA A 31 10.04 -7.15 -2.21
C ALA A 31 10.75 -5.80 -2.09
N LEU A 32 10.45 -5.04 -1.03
CA LEU A 32 10.95 -3.68 -0.80
C LEU A 32 12.22 -3.62 0.05
N LEU A 33 12.75 -4.77 0.50
CA LEU A 33 14.04 -4.76 1.21
C LEU A 33 15.14 -4.05 0.39
N PRO A 34 16.00 -3.25 1.04
CA PRO A 34 16.16 -3.05 2.49
C PRO A 34 15.20 -2.03 3.13
N ASN A 35 14.31 -1.39 2.36
CA ASN A 35 13.39 -0.39 2.87
C ASN A 35 12.34 -1.04 3.78
N GLN A 36 12.33 -0.66 5.04
CA GLN A 36 11.34 -1.17 6.00
C GLN A 36 10.02 -0.41 5.87
N ILE A 37 8.93 -1.15 5.69
CA ILE A 37 7.59 -0.58 5.58
C ILE A 37 6.98 -0.40 6.96
N HIS A 38 6.36 0.75 7.21
CA HIS A 38 5.53 1.03 8.36
C HIS A 38 4.06 0.89 7.95
N TYR A 39 3.40 -0.19 8.39
CA TYR A 39 2.05 -0.52 7.95
C TYR A 39 0.98 0.18 8.79
N MET A 40 -0.01 0.76 8.13
CA MET A 40 -1.21 1.27 8.77
C MET A 40 -2.21 0.13 8.98
N ALA A 41 -2.42 -0.30 10.22
CA ALA A 41 -3.31 -1.40 10.56
C ALA A 41 -4.47 -0.95 11.45
N LYS A 42 -5.64 -1.60 11.34
CA LYS A 42 -6.82 -1.30 12.14
C LYS A 42 -6.50 -1.46 13.64
N LYS A 43 -6.85 -0.47 14.49
CA LYS A 43 -6.54 -0.45 15.93
C LYS A 43 -7.02 -1.71 16.66
N GLU A 44 -8.15 -2.29 16.22
CA GLU A 44 -8.75 -3.48 16.82
C GLU A 44 -7.84 -4.70 16.72
N LEU A 45 -6.98 -4.79 15.69
CA LEU A 45 -6.03 -5.89 15.53
C LEU A 45 -4.96 -5.93 16.63
N PHE A 46 -4.74 -4.80 17.31
CA PHE A 46 -3.78 -4.69 18.40
C PHE A 46 -4.35 -5.06 19.79
N LYS A 47 -5.68 -5.29 19.88
CA LYS A 47 -6.33 -5.71 21.13
C LYS A 47 -5.87 -7.09 21.59
N ASN A 48 -5.61 -8.01 20.64
CA ASN A 48 -5.01 -9.29 20.93
C ASN A 48 -3.49 -9.11 21.16
N GLN A 49 -2.98 -9.51 22.32
CA GLN A 49 -1.58 -9.30 22.70
C GLN A 49 -0.58 -9.96 21.74
N TRP A 50 -0.88 -11.19 21.27
CA TRP A 50 -0.02 -11.92 20.34
C TRP A 50 -0.02 -11.31 18.95
N ALA A 51 -1.22 -11.02 18.43
CA ALA A 51 -1.38 -10.33 17.13
C ALA A 51 -0.75 -8.93 17.19
N GLY A 52 -0.95 -8.20 18.28
CA GLY A 52 -0.37 -6.87 18.47
C GLY A 52 1.17 -6.89 18.50
N LYS A 53 1.79 -7.87 19.18
CA LYS A 53 3.25 -8.05 19.17
C LYS A 53 3.77 -8.37 17.76
N PHE A 54 3.10 -9.29 17.06
CA PHE A 54 3.46 -9.64 15.68
C PHE A 54 3.36 -8.44 14.75
N LEU A 55 2.25 -7.70 14.80
CA LEU A 55 2.07 -6.49 13.99
C LEU A 55 3.14 -5.44 14.28
N LYS A 56 3.49 -5.23 15.55
CA LYS A 56 4.56 -4.30 15.95
C LYS A 56 5.92 -4.75 15.41
N SER A 57 6.20 -6.05 15.38
CA SER A 57 7.46 -6.57 14.79
C SER A 57 7.57 -6.32 13.29
N LEU A 58 6.42 -6.13 12.62
CA LEU A 58 6.34 -5.71 11.20
C LEU A 58 6.28 -4.18 11.05
N ASN A 59 6.65 -3.41 12.07
CA ASN A 59 6.53 -1.95 12.09
C ASN A 59 5.10 -1.43 11.85
N ALA A 60 4.07 -2.26 12.11
CA ALA A 60 2.70 -1.81 11.98
C ALA A 60 2.30 -0.92 13.16
N PHE A 61 1.50 0.10 12.87
CA PHE A 61 0.94 1.00 13.87
C PHE A 61 -0.58 1.11 13.76
N PRO A 62 -1.28 1.28 14.91
CA PRO A 62 -2.73 1.32 14.92
C PRO A 62 -3.26 2.61 14.35
N VAL A 63 -4.34 2.51 13.57
CA VAL A 63 -5.13 3.63 13.09
C VAL A 63 -6.61 3.40 13.35
N ASP A 64 -7.32 4.46 13.72
CA ASP A 64 -8.77 4.45 13.82
C ASP A 64 -9.36 4.69 12.43
N ARG A 65 -9.94 3.66 11.84
CA ARG A 65 -10.55 3.73 10.50
C ARG A 65 -12.02 4.14 10.57
N GLU A 66 -12.66 3.94 11.70
CA GLU A 66 -14.08 4.26 11.90
C GLU A 66 -14.28 5.73 12.19
N ASN A 67 -13.34 6.32 12.95
CA ASN A 67 -13.33 7.75 13.28
C ASN A 67 -11.97 8.37 12.90
N PRO A 68 -11.70 8.56 11.59
CA PRO A 68 -10.43 9.12 11.13
C PRO A 68 -10.33 10.59 11.53
N GLY A 69 -9.56 10.87 12.58
CA GLY A 69 -9.26 12.23 13.04
C GLY A 69 -7.93 12.74 12.48
N PRO A 70 -7.57 13.99 12.79
CA PRO A 70 -6.27 14.58 12.38
C PRO A 70 -5.07 13.76 12.85
N SER A 71 -5.18 13.04 13.98
CA SER A 71 -4.15 12.15 14.51
C SER A 71 -3.86 10.96 13.59
N THR A 72 -4.86 10.48 12.85
CA THR A 72 -4.71 9.38 11.90
C THR A 72 -3.75 9.72 10.75
N LEU A 73 -3.71 10.99 10.35
CA LEU A 73 -2.82 11.48 9.29
C LEU A 73 -1.46 11.93 9.83
N LYS A 74 -1.40 12.39 11.09
CA LYS A 74 -0.18 12.97 11.67
C LYS A 74 0.97 11.97 11.74
N LYS A 75 0.71 10.77 12.23
CA LYS A 75 1.77 9.75 12.40
C LYS A 75 2.40 9.33 11.07
N PRO A 76 1.65 8.90 10.04
CA PRO A 76 2.25 8.51 8.76
C PRO A 76 2.96 9.69 8.06
N VAL A 77 2.42 10.91 8.15
CA VAL A 77 3.10 12.09 7.57
C VAL A 77 4.42 12.38 8.27
N ASN A 78 4.50 12.23 9.60
CA ASN A 78 5.75 12.38 10.33
C ASN A 78 6.78 11.31 9.95
N LEU A 79 6.36 10.05 9.82
CA LEU A 79 7.23 8.97 9.36
C LEU A 79 7.78 9.23 7.95
N LEU A 80 6.96 9.77 7.04
CA LEU A 80 7.45 10.19 5.72
C LEU A 80 8.48 11.32 5.81
N LYS A 81 8.31 12.28 6.73
CA LYS A 81 9.31 13.34 6.98
C LYS A 81 10.63 12.80 7.54
N GLU A 82 10.58 11.67 8.24
CA GLU A 82 11.74 10.92 8.71
C GLU A 82 12.31 9.97 7.64
N HIS A 83 11.94 10.14 6.37
CA HIS A 83 12.35 9.27 5.25
C HIS A 83 12.02 7.79 5.44
N LYS A 84 10.83 7.50 5.99
CA LYS A 84 10.33 6.13 6.17
C LYS A 84 9.20 5.82 5.20
N THR A 85 9.13 4.57 4.79
CA THR A 85 8.09 4.06 3.88
C THR A 85 6.81 3.74 4.64
N ILE A 86 5.67 4.19 4.12
CA ILE A 86 4.34 3.91 4.66
C ILE A 86 3.62 2.90 3.77
N GLY A 87 3.15 1.81 4.35
CA GLY A 87 2.31 0.81 3.66
C GLY A 87 0.83 1.00 3.95
N ILE A 88 0.05 1.15 2.90
CA ILE A 88 -1.41 1.28 2.96
C ILE A 88 -2.03 0.25 2.04
N PHE A 89 -2.88 -0.61 2.59
CA PHE A 89 -3.66 -1.57 1.83
C PHE A 89 -5.10 -1.06 1.71
N PRO A 90 -5.45 -0.41 0.60
CA PRO A 90 -6.83 -0.12 0.32
C PRO A 90 -7.57 -1.44 0.14
N THR A 91 -8.59 -1.72 0.93
CA THR A 91 -9.35 -2.99 0.86
C THR A 91 -9.81 -3.25 -0.56
N GLY A 92 -9.31 -4.35 -1.17
CA GLY A 92 -9.81 -4.85 -2.44
C GLY A 92 -11.20 -5.44 -2.29
N HIS A 93 -12.01 -5.36 -3.31
CA HIS A 93 -13.23 -6.12 -3.64
C HIS A 93 -14.39 -6.26 -2.65
N ARG A 94 -14.28 -5.83 -1.39
CA ARG A 94 -15.44 -5.82 -0.49
C ARG A 94 -16.03 -4.42 -0.46
N THR A 95 -16.95 -4.21 -1.39
CA THR A 95 -17.75 -3.00 -1.59
C THR A 95 -16.95 -1.71 -1.84
N SER A 96 -17.24 -1.08 -2.95
CA SER A 96 -16.68 0.20 -3.41
C SER A 96 -16.73 1.35 -2.38
N VAL A 97 -17.48 1.17 -1.29
CA VAL A 97 -17.71 2.15 -0.24
C VAL A 97 -16.63 2.10 0.86
N GLU A 98 -16.15 0.91 1.25
CA GLU A 98 -15.15 0.79 2.33
C GLU A 98 -13.70 1.07 1.90
N GLY A 99 -13.36 0.83 0.64
CA GLY A 99 -12.01 1.07 0.11
C GLY A 99 -11.73 2.53 -0.26
N ALA A 100 -12.76 3.30 -0.59
CA ALA A 100 -12.63 4.68 -1.03
C ALA A 100 -11.98 5.60 0.04
N PRO A 101 -12.34 5.54 1.33
CA PRO A 101 -11.71 6.35 2.37
C PRO A 101 -10.21 6.08 2.52
N LEU A 102 -9.77 4.81 2.38
CA LEU A 102 -8.37 4.43 2.50
C LEU A 102 -7.52 4.86 1.30
N LYS A 103 -8.07 4.76 0.09
CA LYS A 103 -7.40 5.26 -1.12
C LYS A 103 -7.23 6.78 -1.04
N ARG A 104 -8.28 7.49 -0.59
CA ARG A 104 -8.25 8.92 -0.37
C ARG A 104 -7.28 9.29 0.76
N GLY A 105 -7.20 8.47 1.81
CA GLY A 105 -6.23 8.59 2.89
C GLY A 105 -4.80 8.44 2.40
N ALA A 106 -4.52 7.47 1.55
CA ALA A 106 -3.20 7.27 0.94
C ALA A 106 -2.77 8.48 0.11
N ALA A 107 -3.66 9.00 -0.74
CA ALA A 107 -3.43 10.21 -1.54
C ALA A 107 -3.17 11.44 -0.65
N THR A 108 -3.96 11.61 0.42
CA THR A 108 -3.80 12.73 1.37
C THR A 108 -2.47 12.65 2.12
N ILE A 109 -2.09 11.48 2.61
CA ILE A 109 -0.82 11.26 3.33
C ILE A 109 0.37 11.53 2.41
N ALA A 110 0.34 11.02 1.18
CA ALA A 110 1.40 11.23 0.19
C ALA A 110 1.55 12.72 -0.13
N MET A 111 0.45 13.42 -0.35
CA MET A 111 0.46 14.86 -0.66
C MET A 111 0.97 15.70 0.52
N LEU A 112 0.52 15.42 1.75
CA LEU A 112 0.99 16.11 2.96
C LEU A 112 2.46 15.81 3.28
N GLY A 113 2.88 14.58 3.03
CA GLY A 113 4.26 14.13 3.20
C GLY A 113 5.18 14.56 2.06
N LYS A 114 4.64 15.08 0.95
CA LYS A 114 5.38 15.33 -0.30
C LYS A 114 6.19 14.10 -0.72
N ALA A 115 5.53 12.96 -0.81
CA ALA A 115 6.13 11.68 -1.08
C ALA A 115 5.44 10.99 -2.28
N PRO A 116 6.19 10.35 -3.20
CA PRO A 116 5.60 9.61 -4.28
C PRO A 116 4.77 8.43 -3.77
N ILE A 117 3.86 7.94 -4.62
CA ILE A 117 3.05 6.76 -4.33
C ILE A 117 3.53 5.61 -5.22
N LEU A 118 3.93 4.51 -4.61
CA LEU A 118 4.39 3.30 -5.29
C LEU A 118 3.24 2.29 -5.35
N PRO A 119 2.57 2.12 -6.50
CA PRO A 119 1.50 1.14 -6.65
C PRO A 119 2.09 -0.26 -6.81
N ALA A 120 1.47 -1.25 -6.18
CA ALA A 120 1.84 -2.66 -6.30
C ALA A 120 0.59 -3.54 -6.40
N ALA A 121 0.76 -4.74 -6.92
CA ALA A 121 -0.26 -5.78 -6.97
C ALA A 121 0.31 -7.12 -6.53
N TYR A 122 -0.54 -7.95 -5.97
CA TYR A 122 -0.22 -9.31 -5.52
C TYR A 122 -1.13 -10.34 -6.20
N VAL A 123 -0.55 -11.45 -6.61
CA VAL A 123 -1.27 -12.66 -7.03
C VAL A 123 -0.60 -13.86 -6.38
N GLY A 124 -1.36 -14.63 -5.64
CA GLY A 124 -0.82 -15.79 -4.95
C GLY A 124 -1.81 -16.42 -3.98
N PRO A 125 -1.34 -17.40 -3.20
CA PRO A 125 -2.17 -18.11 -2.24
C PRO A 125 -2.67 -17.17 -1.12
N LYS A 126 -3.92 -17.38 -0.68
CA LYS A 126 -4.51 -16.63 0.42
C LYS A 126 -4.06 -17.12 1.80
N LYS A 127 -3.73 -18.40 1.92
CA LYS A 127 -3.25 -19.01 3.18
C LYS A 127 -1.73 -18.97 3.25
N ILE A 128 -1.19 -18.68 4.42
CA ILE A 128 0.26 -18.48 4.62
C ILE A 128 1.12 -19.70 4.23
N HIS A 129 0.63 -20.92 4.51
CA HIS A 129 1.36 -22.14 4.13
C HIS A 129 1.48 -22.30 2.60
N GLY A 130 0.55 -21.70 1.85
CA GLY A 130 0.61 -21.70 0.39
C GLY A 130 1.77 -20.88 -0.18
N LEU A 131 2.40 -20.00 0.60
CA LEU A 131 3.63 -19.31 0.18
C LEU A 131 4.82 -20.25 0.04
N ILE A 132 4.79 -21.40 0.73
CA ILE A 132 5.85 -22.41 0.68
C ILE A 132 5.61 -23.37 -0.51
N THR A 133 4.36 -23.68 -0.80
CA THR A 133 3.97 -24.72 -1.77
C THR A 133 3.43 -24.17 -3.09
N GLY A 134 3.06 -22.89 -3.12
CA GLY A 134 2.43 -22.24 -4.25
C GLY A 134 3.26 -21.10 -4.83
N GLN A 135 2.84 -20.63 -5.99
CA GLN A 135 3.44 -19.48 -6.64
C GLN A 135 2.85 -18.18 -6.08
N ALA A 136 3.71 -17.29 -5.65
CA ALA A 136 3.34 -15.95 -5.20
C ALA A 136 4.11 -14.90 -6.02
N LEU A 137 3.38 -13.94 -6.57
CA LEU A 137 3.92 -12.88 -7.42
C LEU A 137 3.56 -11.51 -6.85
N ILE A 138 4.54 -10.62 -6.86
CA ILE A 138 4.36 -9.18 -6.63
C ILE A 138 4.85 -8.43 -7.86
N LYS A 139 4.04 -7.49 -8.33
CA LYS A 139 4.43 -6.54 -9.35
C LYS A 139 4.39 -5.12 -8.80
N ILE A 140 5.51 -4.42 -8.94
CA ILE A 140 5.70 -3.04 -8.50
C ILE A 140 5.61 -2.16 -9.74
N GLY A 141 4.70 -1.19 -9.72
CA GLY A 141 4.50 -0.24 -10.80
C GLY A 141 5.41 0.97 -10.70
N LYS A 142 5.41 1.79 -11.74
CA LYS A 142 6.10 3.09 -11.71
C LYS A 142 5.50 3.99 -10.63
N PRO A 143 6.33 4.74 -9.87
CA PRO A 143 5.84 5.70 -8.89
C PRO A 143 4.90 6.73 -9.52
N ILE A 144 3.94 7.19 -8.75
CA ILE A 144 3.15 8.39 -9.06
C ILE A 144 3.88 9.54 -8.35
N GLU A 145 4.53 10.38 -9.12
CA GLU A 145 5.28 11.50 -8.57
C GLU A 145 4.35 12.66 -8.22
N MET A 146 4.74 13.48 -7.24
CA MET A 146 3.95 14.67 -6.89
C MET A 146 3.93 15.69 -8.03
N ASP A 147 4.95 15.70 -8.89
CA ASP A 147 5.03 16.55 -10.07
C ASP A 147 4.10 16.11 -11.21
N ASP A 148 3.59 14.87 -11.18
CA ASP A 148 2.58 14.36 -12.13
C ASP A 148 1.19 15.00 -11.89
N ILE A 149 0.99 15.67 -10.74
CA ILE A 149 -0.28 16.30 -10.39
C ILE A 149 -0.40 17.63 -11.12
N PRO A 150 -1.50 17.88 -11.85
CA PRO A 150 -1.75 19.17 -12.47
C PRO A 150 -1.68 20.32 -11.45
N LYS A 151 -0.91 21.38 -11.76
CA LYS A 151 -0.61 22.47 -10.82
C LYS A 151 -1.81 23.37 -10.54
N ASP A 152 -2.71 23.48 -11.50
CA ASP A 152 -3.92 24.32 -11.50
C ASP A 152 -5.05 23.76 -10.60
N LEU A 153 -4.96 22.50 -10.18
CA LEU A 153 -5.96 21.88 -9.33
C LEU A 153 -5.93 22.41 -7.88
N LYS A 154 -7.11 22.56 -7.29
CA LYS A 154 -7.26 22.84 -5.85
C LYS A 154 -6.87 21.62 -5.03
N ARG A 155 -6.61 21.81 -3.74
CA ARG A 155 -6.14 20.74 -2.85
C ARG A 155 -7.01 19.48 -2.87
N ASN A 156 -8.33 19.61 -2.81
CA ASN A 156 -9.25 18.47 -2.84
C ASN A 156 -9.24 17.78 -4.20
N GLU A 157 -9.15 18.54 -5.28
CA GLU A 157 -9.07 18.02 -6.66
C GLU A 157 -7.77 17.24 -6.87
N LYS A 158 -6.64 17.69 -6.28
CA LYS A 158 -5.36 16.97 -6.29
C LYS A 158 -5.47 15.62 -5.57
N VAL A 159 -6.16 15.58 -4.43
CA VAL A 159 -6.43 14.31 -3.71
C VAL A 159 -7.29 13.38 -4.54
N ASP A 160 -8.32 13.92 -5.21
CA ASP A 160 -9.19 13.13 -6.08
C ASP A 160 -8.45 12.58 -7.29
N PHE A 161 -7.59 13.41 -7.91
CA PHE A 161 -6.71 13.00 -9.00
C PHE A 161 -5.80 11.83 -8.58
N LEU A 162 -5.07 11.97 -7.46
CA LEU A 162 -4.20 10.93 -6.94
C LEU A 162 -4.97 9.65 -6.60
N THR A 163 -6.16 9.78 -6.00
CA THR A 163 -7.00 8.63 -5.65
C THR A 163 -7.38 7.82 -6.88
N LYS A 164 -7.81 8.50 -7.96
CA LYS A 164 -8.14 7.86 -9.24
C LYS A 164 -6.91 7.23 -9.89
N GLU A 165 -5.77 7.91 -9.81
CA GLU A 165 -4.53 7.39 -10.40
C GLU A 165 -3.99 6.16 -9.66
N ILE A 166 -4.08 6.11 -8.33
CA ILE A 166 -3.80 4.92 -7.53
C ILE A 166 -4.69 3.76 -8.00
N GLU A 167 -5.98 3.99 -8.13
CA GLU A 167 -6.94 2.96 -8.56
C GLU A 167 -6.64 2.45 -9.97
N ARG A 168 -6.44 3.36 -10.91
CA ARG A 168 -6.14 3.03 -12.31
C ARG A 168 -4.87 2.17 -12.40
N ARG A 169 -3.77 2.60 -11.77
CA ARG A 169 -2.49 1.89 -11.84
C ARG A 169 -2.53 0.56 -11.11
N THR A 170 -3.16 0.50 -9.94
CA THR A 170 -3.30 -0.76 -9.19
C THR A 170 -4.13 -1.78 -9.95
N THR A 171 -5.24 -1.36 -10.57
CA THR A 171 -6.09 -2.25 -11.39
C THR A 171 -5.33 -2.76 -12.62
N GLN A 172 -4.58 -1.90 -13.29
CA GLN A 172 -3.76 -2.30 -14.43
C GLN A 172 -2.69 -3.32 -14.01
N LEU A 173 -1.96 -3.06 -12.93
CA LEU A 173 -0.94 -3.98 -12.41
C LEU A 173 -1.54 -5.33 -12.05
N GLN A 174 -2.72 -5.35 -11.43
CA GLN A 174 -3.43 -6.58 -11.08
C GLN A 174 -3.79 -7.39 -12.32
N LYS A 175 -4.28 -6.74 -13.37
CA LYS A 175 -4.60 -7.39 -14.66
C LYS A 175 -3.34 -8.02 -15.28
N GLU A 176 -2.27 -7.23 -15.42
CA GLU A 176 -1.01 -7.70 -15.98
C GLU A 176 -0.42 -8.86 -15.19
N LEU A 177 -0.50 -8.79 -13.85
CA LEU A 177 0.02 -9.83 -12.97
C LEU A 177 -0.80 -11.13 -13.05
N ASN A 178 -2.12 -11.03 -13.23
CA ASN A 178 -2.99 -12.18 -13.48
C ASN A 178 -2.61 -12.87 -14.80
N GLU A 179 -2.36 -12.13 -15.88
CA GLU A 179 -1.95 -12.67 -17.17
C GLU A 179 -0.61 -13.43 -17.05
N ILE A 180 0.36 -12.84 -16.34
CA ILE A 180 1.66 -13.49 -16.06
C ILE A 180 1.45 -14.77 -15.24
N SER A 181 0.63 -14.72 -14.19
CA SER A 181 0.34 -15.90 -13.35
C SER A 181 -0.30 -17.02 -14.14
N HIS A 182 -1.20 -16.70 -15.09
CA HIS A 182 -1.81 -17.71 -15.97
C HIS A 182 -0.81 -18.32 -16.97
N SER A 183 0.12 -17.52 -17.50
CA SER A 183 1.14 -18.01 -18.43
C SER A 183 2.15 -18.96 -17.77
N LEU A 184 2.43 -18.77 -16.49
CA LEU A 184 3.37 -19.59 -15.72
C LEU A 184 2.77 -20.93 -15.23
N LYS A 185 1.45 -21.12 -15.35
CA LYS A 185 0.75 -22.35 -14.98
C LYS A 185 0.53 -23.31 -16.16
N LYS A 186 0.85 -22.87 -17.36
CA LYS A 186 0.87 -23.68 -18.59
C LYS A 186 2.24 -24.31 -18.80
#